data_4ccafe0ab02d87a2265f62f54d228d3b
#
_entry.id   4ccafe0ab02d87a2265f62f54d228d3b
#
_cell.length_a   1.000
_cell.length_b   1.000
_cell.length_c   1.000
_cell.angle_alpha   90.00
_cell.angle_beta   90.00
_cell.angle_gamma   90.00
#
_symmetry.space_group_name_H-M   'P 1'
#
loop_
_entity.id
_entity.type
_entity.pdbx_description
1 polymer ?
#
loop_
_entity_poly.entity_id
_entity_poly.type
_entity_poly.pdbx_seq_one_letter_code
_entity_poly.pdbx_strand_id
1 'polypeptide(L)'
;MKILVTGRDGQVAQSLAERHGGHELVFAARPDLDLADPASIERTVAAVNPALVISAAAYTAVDKAEEEPDLAMAINGEGPGVLARAAAKTGAPVIHLSTDYVFDGSLDRPWREDDPVAPLGVYGATKLAGEQAIAASGAAYAILRTAWVYSPFGGNFVKTMLRLAETRDALTVVEDQHGCPTSALDIADGIMAVAAAWQTDPAHGANAAYHLAGTGETHWADFARAIFAESAKRGGPVAEVTGIPSSGYPTRATRPANSRLDCSRMANVFGYRAPRWQASLAEVMDRLLPENAA
;
A
#
# COMPACT_ATOMS: atom_id res chain seq x y z
N MET A 1 -19.36 10.56 -6.58
CA MET A 1 -19.72 10.42 -5.14
C MET A 1 -18.71 11.14 -4.26
N LYS A 2 -19.11 11.49 -3.02
CA LYS A 2 -18.19 12.03 -2.02
C LYS A 2 -17.47 10.89 -1.31
N ILE A 3 -16.15 10.91 -1.32
CA ILE A 3 -15.29 9.84 -0.76
C ILE A 3 -14.40 10.45 0.32
N LEU A 4 -14.47 9.91 1.55
CA LEU A 4 -13.52 10.24 2.60
C LEU A 4 -12.26 9.39 2.45
N VAL A 5 -11.10 10.03 2.36
CA VAL A 5 -9.79 9.36 2.31
C VAL A 5 -9.03 9.68 3.59
N THR A 6 -8.63 8.67 4.37
CA THR A 6 -7.76 8.90 5.52
C THR A 6 -6.32 9.10 5.09
N GLY A 7 -5.69 10.15 5.63
CA GLY A 7 -4.35 10.61 5.23
C GLY A 7 -4.42 11.64 4.09
N ARG A 8 -3.36 12.45 3.98
CA ARG A 8 -3.24 13.51 2.96
C ARG A 8 -1.92 13.40 2.21
N ASP A 9 -0.84 13.21 2.96
CA ASP A 9 0.53 13.29 2.45
C ASP A 9 1.13 11.91 2.11
N GLY A 10 0.37 10.84 2.35
CA GLY A 10 0.77 9.47 2.04
C GLY A 10 0.79 9.20 0.53
N GLN A 11 1.63 8.25 0.09
CA GLN A 11 1.82 7.92 -1.32
C GLN A 11 0.49 7.62 -2.03
N VAL A 12 -0.36 6.78 -1.43
CA VAL A 12 -1.65 6.40 -2.02
C VAL A 12 -2.64 7.57 -1.99
N ALA A 13 -2.68 8.36 -0.91
CA ALA A 13 -3.57 9.52 -0.84
C ALA A 13 -3.25 10.55 -1.94
N GLN A 14 -1.97 10.84 -2.17
CA GLN A 14 -1.54 11.75 -3.25
C GLN A 14 -1.82 11.16 -4.64
N SER A 15 -1.65 9.83 -4.82
CA SER A 15 -2.00 9.15 -6.07
C SER A 15 -3.50 9.20 -6.35
N LEU A 16 -4.34 9.04 -5.31
CA LEU A 16 -5.79 9.18 -5.41
C LEU A 16 -6.21 10.61 -5.78
N ALA A 17 -5.50 11.63 -5.29
CA ALA A 17 -5.77 13.02 -5.66
C ALA A 17 -5.61 13.27 -7.16
N GLU A 18 -4.70 12.53 -7.83
CA GLU A 18 -4.52 12.60 -9.28
C GLU A 18 -5.45 11.64 -10.05
N ARG A 19 -5.74 10.47 -9.47
CA ARG A 19 -6.49 9.38 -10.10
C ARG A 19 -7.90 9.22 -9.52
N HIS A 20 -8.59 10.34 -9.22
CA HIS A 20 -9.85 10.35 -8.49
C HIS A 20 -11.09 9.92 -9.30
N GLY A 21 -10.95 9.61 -10.59
CA GLY A 21 -12.04 9.10 -11.43
C GLY A 21 -13.28 10.02 -11.51
N GLY A 22 -13.12 11.33 -11.32
CA GLY A 22 -14.22 12.30 -11.28
C GLY A 22 -15.02 12.33 -9.96
N HIS A 23 -14.56 11.62 -8.92
CA HIS A 23 -15.17 11.67 -7.59
C HIS A 23 -14.69 12.89 -6.79
N GLU A 24 -15.52 13.34 -5.83
CA GLU A 24 -15.15 14.36 -4.84
C GLU A 24 -14.39 13.68 -3.70
N LEU A 25 -13.07 13.89 -3.60
CA LEU A 25 -12.25 13.34 -2.52
C LEU A 25 -12.10 14.36 -1.37
N VAL A 26 -12.45 13.93 -0.16
CA VAL A 26 -12.23 14.67 1.09
C VAL A 26 -11.11 13.99 1.84
N PHE A 27 -9.92 14.59 1.87
CA PHE A 27 -8.78 14.08 2.60
C PHE A 27 -8.80 14.52 4.04
N ALA A 28 -8.80 13.58 4.98
CA ALA A 28 -8.74 13.84 6.40
C ALA A 28 -7.47 13.26 7.04
N ALA A 29 -6.73 14.11 7.73
CA ALA A 29 -5.50 13.78 8.44
C ALA A 29 -5.43 14.57 9.75
N ARG A 30 -4.42 14.35 10.56
CA ARG A 30 -4.20 15.14 11.77
C ARG A 30 -4.10 16.63 11.47
N PRO A 31 -4.69 17.52 12.29
CA PRO A 31 -5.36 17.21 13.57
C PRO A 31 -6.82 16.77 13.46
N ASP A 32 -7.46 16.88 12.28
CA ASP A 32 -8.91 16.67 12.11
C ASP A 32 -9.31 15.20 12.28
N LEU A 33 -8.49 14.28 11.78
CA LEU A 33 -8.64 12.82 11.93
C LEU A 33 -7.30 12.20 12.34
N ASP A 34 -7.26 11.67 13.56
CA ASP A 34 -6.18 10.84 14.08
C ASP A 34 -6.68 9.42 14.29
N LEU A 35 -6.05 8.42 13.65
CA LEU A 35 -6.44 7.02 13.80
C LEU A 35 -6.22 6.49 15.24
N ALA A 36 -5.41 7.15 16.05
CA ALA A 36 -5.26 6.84 17.47
C ALA A 36 -6.29 7.55 18.37
N ASP A 37 -7.13 8.45 17.82
CA ASP A 37 -8.21 9.12 18.56
C ASP A 37 -9.60 8.73 17.99
N PRO A 38 -10.28 7.76 18.61
CA PRO A 38 -11.62 7.32 18.19
C PRO A 38 -12.63 8.46 18.04
N ALA A 39 -12.58 9.46 18.92
CA ALA A 39 -13.52 10.56 18.89
C ALA A 39 -13.31 11.47 17.66
N SER A 40 -12.05 11.67 17.23
CA SER A 40 -11.75 12.44 16.01
C SER A 40 -12.26 11.72 14.77
N ILE A 41 -12.12 10.39 14.72
CA ILE A 41 -12.60 9.55 13.62
C ILE A 41 -14.13 9.68 13.49
N GLU A 42 -14.86 9.46 14.59
CA GLU A 42 -16.33 9.51 14.57
C GLU A 42 -16.86 10.90 14.18
N ARG A 43 -16.27 11.97 14.73
CA ARG A 43 -16.65 13.36 14.37
C ARG A 43 -16.43 13.63 12.89
N THR A 44 -15.28 13.22 12.36
CA THR A 44 -14.91 13.50 10.96
C THR A 44 -15.81 12.73 9.99
N VAL A 45 -16.06 11.43 10.24
CA VAL A 45 -16.97 10.63 9.39
C VAL A 45 -18.37 11.23 9.41
N ALA A 46 -18.90 11.60 10.60
CA ALA A 46 -20.22 12.21 10.72
C ALA A 46 -20.31 13.56 10.01
N ALA A 47 -19.28 14.42 10.12
CA ALA A 47 -19.25 15.74 9.50
C ALA A 47 -19.14 15.66 7.96
N VAL A 48 -18.33 14.74 7.44
CA VAL A 48 -18.15 14.54 5.99
C VAL A 48 -19.36 13.85 5.38
N ASN A 49 -19.99 12.93 6.11
CA ASN A 49 -21.10 12.09 5.64
C ASN A 49 -20.79 11.48 4.25
N PRO A 50 -19.74 10.65 4.13
CA PRO A 50 -19.26 10.15 2.85
C PRO A 50 -20.16 9.04 2.29
N ALA A 51 -20.15 8.88 0.96
CA ALA A 51 -20.74 7.72 0.28
C ALA A 51 -19.79 6.51 0.22
N LEU A 52 -18.49 6.73 0.46
CA LEU A 52 -17.46 5.70 0.51
C LEU A 52 -16.30 6.19 1.41
N VAL A 53 -15.68 5.29 2.16
CA VAL A 53 -14.47 5.58 2.93
C VAL A 53 -13.30 4.79 2.37
N ILE A 54 -12.17 5.47 2.11
CA ILE A 54 -10.90 4.84 1.77
C ILE A 54 -9.95 4.99 2.97
N SER A 55 -9.66 3.88 3.64
CA SER A 55 -8.75 3.78 4.77
C SER A 55 -7.32 3.57 4.26
N ALA A 56 -6.63 4.68 3.93
CA ALA A 56 -5.28 4.67 3.32
C ALA A 56 -4.17 5.06 4.30
N ALA A 57 -4.49 5.72 5.43
CA ALA A 57 -3.51 6.05 6.45
C ALA A 57 -3.15 4.84 7.30
N ALA A 58 -1.87 4.70 7.64
CA ALA A 58 -1.36 3.62 8.48
C ALA A 58 -0.04 4.01 9.15
N TYR A 59 0.32 3.29 10.21
CA TYR A 59 1.66 3.28 10.78
C TYR A 59 2.52 2.34 9.92
N THR A 60 3.38 2.89 9.06
CA THR A 60 4.14 2.12 8.04
C THR A 60 5.62 1.95 8.35
N ALA A 61 6.10 2.48 9.47
CA ALA A 61 7.50 2.33 9.90
C ALA A 61 7.72 0.94 10.52
N VAL A 62 7.93 -0.07 9.65
CA VAL A 62 7.95 -1.49 10.00
C VAL A 62 8.91 -1.81 11.15
N ASP A 63 10.17 -1.34 11.09
CA ASP A 63 11.17 -1.58 12.14
C ASP A 63 10.83 -0.83 13.44
N LYS A 64 10.25 0.36 13.34
CA LYS A 64 9.86 1.16 14.49
C LYS A 64 8.60 0.61 15.18
N ALA A 65 7.75 -0.10 14.45
CA ALA A 65 6.58 -0.77 15.03
C ALA A 65 6.99 -1.79 16.11
N GLU A 66 8.15 -2.44 15.97
CA GLU A 66 8.68 -3.35 17.01
C GLU A 66 9.02 -2.64 18.33
N GLU A 67 9.27 -1.31 18.27
CA GLU A 67 9.54 -0.48 19.45
C GLU A 67 8.29 0.23 20.00
N GLU A 68 7.29 0.43 19.14
CA GLU A 68 6.06 1.19 19.44
C GLU A 68 4.80 0.33 19.17
N PRO A 69 4.69 -0.90 19.72
CA PRO A 69 3.62 -1.84 19.38
C PRO A 69 2.22 -1.31 19.71
N ASP A 70 2.07 -0.58 20.82
CA ASP A 70 0.78 -0.02 21.25
C ASP A 70 0.32 1.08 20.29
N LEU A 71 1.23 1.96 19.84
CA LEU A 71 0.91 2.98 18.86
C LEU A 71 0.59 2.37 17.49
N ALA A 72 1.36 1.36 17.07
CA ALA A 72 1.09 0.62 15.85
C ALA A 72 -0.28 -0.06 15.91
N MET A 73 -0.65 -0.66 17.06
CA MET A 73 -1.97 -1.29 17.25
C MET A 73 -3.09 -0.25 17.22
N ALA A 74 -2.95 0.86 17.91
CA ALA A 74 -3.96 1.93 17.91
C ALA A 74 -4.25 2.42 16.48
N ILE A 75 -3.18 2.66 15.67
CA ILE A 75 -3.31 3.23 14.32
C ILE A 75 -3.72 2.16 13.29
N ASN A 76 -3.13 0.97 13.32
CA ASN A 76 -3.33 -0.06 12.29
C ASN A 76 -4.44 -1.05 12.62
N GLY A 77 -4.68 -1.32 13.90
CA GLY A 77 -5.67 -2.30 14.37
C GLY A 77 -6.99 -1.66 14.79
N GLU A 78 -6.94 -0.83 15.82
CA GLU A 78 -8.16 -0.27 16.43
C GLU A 78 -8.80 0.84 15.59
N GLY A 79 -7.99 1.79 15.11
CA GLY A 79 -8.45 2.94 14.32
C GLY A 79 -9.28 2.56 13.10
N PRO A 80 -8.82 1.63 12.23
CA PRO A 80 -9.61 1.14 11.10
C PRO A 80 -10.95 0.52 11.50
N GLY A 81 -11.00 -0.19 12.64
CA GLY A 81 -12.25 -0.72 13.18
C GLY A 81 -13.23 0.38 13.61
N VAL A 82 -12.73 1.44 14.28
CA VAL A 82 -13.54 2.61 14.64
C VAL A 82 -14.06 3.31 13.38
N LEU A 83 -13.18 3.52 12.39
CA LEU A 83 -13.51 4.13 11.11
C LEU A 83 -14.62 3.36 10.39
N ALA A 84 -14.51 2.04 10.32
CA ALA A 84 -15.50 1.21 9.67
C ALA A 84 -16.84 1.19 10.42
N ARG A 85 -16.83 1.14 11.75
CA ARG A 85 -18.06 1.27 12.55
C ARG A 85 -18.74 2.65 12.35
N ALA A 86 -17.95 3.72 12.28
CA ALA A 86 -18.48 5.05 11.98
C ALA A 86 -19.07 5.12 10.57
N ALA A 87 -18.41 4.54 9.58
CA ALA A 87 -18.90 4.42 8.21
C ALA A 87 -20.21 3.60 8.13
N ALA A 88 -20.31 2.50 8.88
CA ALA A 88 -21.53 1.69 8.94
C ALA A 88 -22.76 2.49 9.42
N LYS A 89 -22.57 3.42 10.38
CA LYS A 89 -23.65 4.32 10.87
C LYS A 89 -24.21 5.24 9.77
N THR A 90 -23.40 5.55 8.75
CA THR A 90 -23.82 6.38 7.60
C THR A 90 -24.18 5.55 6.36
N GLY A 91 -24.05 4.23 6.44
CA GLY A 91 -24.26 3.32 5.30
C GLY A 91 -23.12 3.32 4.27
N ALA A 92 -21.99 3.96 4.58
CA ALA A 92 -20.84 4.01 3.68
C ALA A 92 -20.03 2.71 3.75
N PRO A 93 -19.69 2.07 2.59
CA PRO A 93 -18.73 0.99 2.54
C PRO A 93 -17.30 1.48 2.77
N VAL A 94 -16.38 0.55 3.05
CA VAL A 94 -14.97 0.85 3.35
C VAL A 94 -14.04 0.06 2.44
N ILE A 95 -13.15 0.76 1.74
CA ILE A 95 -11.96 0.16 1.11
C ILE A 95 -10.78 0.38 2.05
N HIS A 96 -10.14 -0.71 2.50
CA HIS A 96 -9.00 -0.65 3.42
C HIS A 96 -7.73 -1.17 2.78
N LEU A 97 -6.66 -0.38 2.84
CA LEU A 97 -5.35 -0.84 2.42
C LEU A 97 -4.69 -1.67 3.51
N SER A 98 -4.31 -2.90 3.17
CA SER A 98 -3.56 -3.82 4.01
C SER A 98 -2.22 -4.19 3.34
N THR A 99 -1.57 -5.24 3.80
CA THR A 99 -0.20 -5.59 3.46
C THR A 99 0.00 -7.10 3.25
N ASP A 100 1.00 -7.45 2.45
CA ASP A 100 1.59 -8.78 2.33
C ASP A 100 2.20 -9.31 3.65
N TYR A 101 2.58 -8.42 4.58
CA TYR A 101 3.14 -8.80 5.90
C TYR A 101 2.15 -9.53 6.82
N VAL A 102 0.91 -9.73 6.41
CA VAL A 102 -0.02 -10.64 7.10
C VAL A 102 0.36 -12.12 6.91
N PHE A 103 1.24 -12.42 5.93
CA PHE A 103 1.76 -13.74 5.65
C PHE A 103 3.17 -13.94 6.20
N ASP A 104 3.57 -15.19 6.46
CA ASP A 104 4.88 -15.55 7.00
C ASP A 104 6.00 -15.67 5.96
N GLY A 105 5.66 -15.63 4.67
CA GLY A 105 6.64 -15.75 3.58
C GLY A 105 7.15 -17.16 3.31
N SER A 106 6.55 -18.21 3.89
CA SER A 106 7.06 -19.61 3.82
C SER A 106 6.74 -20.35 2.51
N LEU A 107 5.76 -19.88 1.73
CA LEU A 107 5.39 -20.53 0.47
C LEU A 107 6.41 -20.22 -0.64
N ASP A 108 6.53 -21.12 -1.58
CA ASP A 108 7.36 -20.97 -2.80
C ASP A 108 6.60 -20.41 -4.01
N ARG A 109 5.30 -20.18 -3.86
CA ARG A 109 4.38 -19.57 -4.85
C ARG A 109 3.82 -18.23 -4.36
N PRO A 110 3.19 -17.43 -5.26
CA PRO A 110 2.42 -16.26 -4.83
C PRO A 110 1.30 -16.63 -3.83
N TRP A 111 1.12 -15.77 -2.83
CA TRP A 111 0.06 -15.89 -1.83
C TRP A 111 -1.30 -15.63 -2.44
N ARG A 112 -2.29 -16.39 -2.01
CA ARG A 112 -3.71 -16.18 -2.32
C ARG A 112 -4.43 -15.63 -1.09
N GLU A 113 -5.55 -14.98 -1.32
CA GLU A 113 -6.32 -14.33 -0.25
C GLU A 113 -6.83 -15.32 0.82
N ASP A 114 -7.04 -16.58 0.44
CA ASP A 114 -7.53 -17.67 1.32
C ASP A 114 -6.40 -18.47 1.99
N ASP A 115 -5.13 -18.14 1.71
CA ASP A 115 -4.00 -18.78 2.39
C ASP A 115 -3.98 -18.37 3.87
N PRO A 116 -3.49 -19.24 4.77
CA PRO A 116 -3.38 -18.92 6.19
C PRO A 116 -2.52 -17.69 6.44
N VAL A 117 -3.01 -16.77 7.27
CA VAL A 117 -2.27 -15.59 7.70
C VAL A 117 -1.47 -15.90 8.97
N ALA A 118 -0.20 -15.51 9.00
CA ALA A 118 0.72 -15.75 10.13
C ALA A 118 1.81 -14.66 10.16
N PRO A 119 1.48 -13.42 10.56
CA PRO A 119 2.42 -12.31 10.53
C PRO A 119 3.64 -12.55 11.42
N LEU A 120 4.83 -12.19 10.92
CA LEU A 120 6.12 -12.42 11.61
C LEU A 120 6.49 -11.32 12.61
N GLY A 121 5.88 -10.14 12.53
CA GLY A 121 6.22 -8.98 13.36
C GLY A 121 5.02 -8.10 13.67
N VAL A 122 5.25 -7.07 14.47
CA VAL A 122 4.21 -6.16 14.99
C VAL A 122 3.45 -5.46 13.87
N TYR A 123 4.14 -4.99 12.83
CA TYR A 123 3.47 -4.32 11.70
C TYR A 123 2.42 -5.23 11.05
N GLY A 124 2.81 -6.44 10.66
CA GLY A 124 1.89 -7.40 10.05
C GLY A 124 0.74 -7.79 10.99
N ALA A 125 1.03 -8.05 12.27
CA ALA A 125 0.04 -8.40 13.27
C ALA A 125 -0.99 -7.28 13.49
N THR A 126 -0.55 -6.04 13.58
CA THR A 126 -1.44 -4.88 13.76
C THR A 126 -2.28 -4.59 12.52
N LYS A 127 -1.73 -4.76 11.31
CA LYS A 127 -2.50 -4.67 10.07
C LYS A 127 -3.57 -5.75 9.97
N LEU A 128 -3.23 -6.99 10.33
CA LEU A 128 -4.18 -8.10 10.37
C LEU A 128 -5.32 -7.84 11.40
N ALA A 129 -4.98 -7.29 12.57
CA ALA A 129 -5.99 -6.90 13.56
C ALA A 129 -6.96 -5.85 12.97
N GLY A 130 -6.47 -4.92 12.16
CA GLY A 130 -7.29 -3.94 11.43
C GLY A 130 -8.24 -4.59 10.42
N GLU A 131 -7.74 -5.58 9.63
CA GLU A 131 -8.60 -6.36 8.73
C GLU A 131 -9.76 -7.01 9.48
N GLN A 132 -9.44 -7.66 10.62
CA GLN A 132 -10.44 -8.35 11.46
C GLN A 132 -11.44 -7.36 12.09
N ALA A 133 -10.96 -6.21 12.56
CA ALA A 133 -11.80 -5.17 13.14
C ALA A 133 -12.77 -4.55 12.12
N ILE A 134 -12.33 -4.39 10.86
CA ILE A 134 -13.19 -3.95 9.75
C ILE A 134 -14.24 -5.02 9.42
N ALA A 135 -13.82 -6.28 9.30
CA ALA A 135 -14.73 -7.39 9.02
C ALA A 135 -15.85 -7.52 10.08
N ALA A 136 -15.54 -7.20 11.34
CA ALA A 136 -16.50 -7.22 12.45
C ALA A 136 -17.31 -5.92 12.61
N SER A 137 -17.10 -4.89 11.77
CA SER A 137 -17.66 -3.53 11.98
C SER A 137 -19.14 -3.39 11.61
N GLY A 138 -19.65 -4.27 10.75
CA GLY A 138 -20.97 -4.15 10.13
C GLY A 138 -21.02 -3.28 8.87
N ALA A 139 -19.92 -2.63 8.47
CA ALA A 139 -19.82 -1.97 7.17
C ALA A 139 -19.59 -3.00 6.06
N ALA A 140 -20.08 -2.75 4.85
CA ALA A 140 -19.58 -3.43 3.66
C ALA A 140 -18.13 -3.02 3.43
N TYR A 141 -17.25 -3.97 3.04
CA TYR A 141 -15.83 -3.66 2.92
C TYR A 141 -15.14 -4.41 1.77
N ALA A 142 -14.02 -3.85 1.31
CA ALA A 142 -12.98 -4.55 0.56
C ALA A 142 -11.62 -4.27 1.23
N ILE A 143 -10.90 -5.33 1.58
CA ILE A 143 -9.53 -5.24 2.08
C ILE A 143 -8.59 -5.46 0.91
N LEU A 144 -7.73 -4.49 0.62
CA LEU A 144 -6.75 -4.56 -0.47
C LEU A 144 -5.36 -4.75 0.12
N ARG A 145 -4.84 -6.00 0.08
CA ARG A 145 -3.46 -6.30 0.48
C ARG A 145 -2.53 -5.95 -0.66
N THR A 146 -1.51 -5.16 -0.37
CA THR A 146 -0.51 -4.70 -1.33
C THR A 146 0.91 -4.95 -0.81
N ALA A 147 1.90 -4.83 -1.69
CA ALA A 147 3.31 -5.07 -1.38
C ALA A 147 4.21 -4.04 -2.05
N TRP A 148 5.36 -3.70 -1.44
CA TRP A 148 6.47 -2.95 -2.03
C TRP A 148 6.04 -1.64 -2.72
N VAL A 149 5.27 -0.83 -2.00
CA VAL A 149 4.66 0.39 -2.54
C VAL A 149 5.71 1.47 -2.80
N TYR A 150 5.69 2.01 -4.01
CA TYR A 150 6.51 3.16 -4.41
C TYR A 150 5.68 4.15 -5.25
N SER A 151 6.17 5.39 -5.38
CA SER A 151 5.51 6.44 -6.14
C SER A 151 6.43 7.66 -6.33
N PRO A 152 6.01 8.67 -7.12
CA PRO A 152 6.71 9.97 -7.16
C PRO A 152 6.63 10.70 -5.82
N PHE A 153 5.69 10.33 -4.94
CA PHE A 153 5.38 11.02 -3.68
C PHE A 153 6.07 10.38 -2.47
N GLY A 154 6.22 11.17 -1.41
CA GLY A 154 6.73 10.70 -0.12
C GLY A 154 8.10 10.03 -0.19
N GLY A 155 8.46 9.29 0.84
CA GLY A 155 9.68 8.48 0.90
C GLY A 155 9.37 7.03 0.51
N ASN A 156 10.22 6.40 -0.34
CA ASN A 156 10.08 5.01 -0.74
C ASN A 156 11.43 4.46 -1.25
N PHE A 157 11.45 3.17 -1.61
CA PHE A 157 12.66 2.49 -2.05
C PHE A 157 13.28 3.11 -3.31
N VAL A 158 12.46 3.46 -4.33
CA VAL A 158 12.94 4.08 -5.58
C VAL A 158 13.69 5.38 -5.29
N LYS A 159 13.06 6.30 -4.52
CA LYS A 159 13.68 7.58 -4.15
C LYS A 159 14.90 7.39 -3.26
N THR A 160 14.90 6.36 -2.42
CA THR A 160 16.06 6.04 -1.58
C THR A 160 17.24 5.58 -2.43
N MET A 161 17.02 4.72 -3.43
CA MET A 161 18.08 4.28 -4.35
C MET A 161 18.67 5.45 -5.12
N LEU A 162 17.84 6.29 -5.72
CA LEU A 162 18.29 7.48 -6.45
C LEU A 162 19.14 8.41 -5.55
N ARG A 163 18.64 8.74 -4.35
CA ARG A 163 19.37 9.59 -3.40
C ARG A 163 20.72 9.00 -2.96
N LEU A 164 20.79 7.68 -2.76
CA LEU A 164 22.05 7.04 -2.38
C LEU A 164 23.06 7.07 -3.51
N ALA A 165 22.63 6.92 -4.76
CA ALA A 165 23.48 6.96 -5.93
C ALA A 165 24.03 8.37 -6.26
N GLU A 166 23.51 9.44 -5.66
CA GLU A 166 24.09 10.78 -5.77
C GLU A 166 25.48 10.87 -5.11
N THR A 167 25.78 9.97 -4.17
CA THR A 167 27.02 10.01 -3.36
C THR A 167 27.77 8.69 -3.28
N ARG A 168 27.24 7.63 -3.90
CA ARG A 168 27.80 6.26 -3.83
C ARG A 168 27.78 5.61 -5.20
N ASP A 169 28.92 5.10 -5.63
CA ASP A 169 29.06 4.39 -6.91
C ASP A 169 28.64 2.91 -6.82
N ALA A 170 28.51 2.36 -5.60
CA ALA A 170 28.10 0.97 -5.37
C ALA A 170 27.22 0.84 -4.13
N LEU A 171 26.23 -0.07 -4.20
CA LEU A 171 25.29 -0.37 -3.12
C LEU A 171 25.16 -1.88 -2.93
N THR A 172 24.93 -2.32 -1.69
CA THR A 172 24.52 -3.69 -1.37
C THR A 172 23.03 -3.74 -1.12
N VAL A 173 22.32 -4.67 -1.75
CA VAL A 173 20.85 -4.79 -1.65
C VAL A 173 20.48 -6.26 -1.48
N VAL A 174 19.49 -6.55 -0.64
CA VAL A 174 18.98 -7.90 -0.37
C VAL A 174 18.47 -8.56 -1.65
N GLU A 175 18.81 -9.85 -1.89
CA GLU A 175 18.41 -10.60 -3.08
C GLU A 175 17.62 -11.87 -2.82
N ASP A 176 17.40 -12.24 -1.55
CA ASP A 176 16.67 -13.44 -1.12
C ASP A 176 15.25 -13.13 -0.61
N GLN A 177 14.74 -11.92 -0.82
CA GLN A 177 13.36 -11.52 -0.57
C GLN A 177 12.68 -11.23 -1.91
N HIS A 178 11.61 -11.98 -2.20
CA HIS A 178 10.85 -11.88 -3.44
C HIS A 178 9.52 -11.17 -3.24
N GLY A 179 9.13 -10.30 -4.17
CA GLY A 179 7.87 -9.55 -4.10
C GLY A 179 7.46 -8.94 -5.42
N CYS A 180 6.40 -8.14 -5.36
CA CYS A 180 5.81 -7.45 -6.51
C CYS A 180 5.90 -5.94 -6.26
N PRO A 181 6.84 -5.20 -6.86
CA PRO A 181 6.86 -3.74 -6.77
C PRO A 181 5.54 -3.15 -7.28
N THR A 182 4.94 -2.27 -6.49
CA THR A 182 3.60 -1.75 -6.76
C THR A 182 3.59 -0.23 -6.74
N SER A 183 3.25 0.39 -7.86
CA SER A 183 3.07 1.85 -7.91
C SER A 183 1.81 2.26 -7.14
N ALA A 184 1.91 3.29 -6.33
CA ALA A 184 0.73 3.85 -5.66
C ALA A 184 -0.27 4.46 -6.64
N LEU A 185 0.15 4.81 -7.86
CA LEU A 185 -0.74 5.21 -8.94
C LEU A 185 -1.62 4.02 -9.38
N ASP A 186 -1.03 2.84 -9.55
CA ASP A 186 -1.77 1.62 -9.88
C ASP A 186 -2.70 1.18 -8.73
N ILE A 187 -2.28 1.38 -7.47
CA ILE A 187 -3.16 1.15 -6.32
C ILE A 187 -4.37 2.10 -6.38
N ALA A 188 -4.16 3.37 -6.71
CA ALA A 188 -5.24 4.33 -6.84
C ALA A 188 -6.23 3.92 -7.95
N ASP A 189 -5.73 3.50 -9.11
CA ASP A 189 -6.57 2.99 -10.20
C ASP A 189 -7.38 1.74 -9.78
N GLY A 190 -6.75 0.81 -9.04
CA GLY A 190 -7.43 -0.37 -8.49
C GLY A 190 -8.51 -0.01 -7.46
N ILE A 191 -8.25 0.96 -6.58
CA ILE A 191 -9.24 1.49 -5.63
C ILE A 191 -10.41 2.11 -6.40
N MET A 192 -10.15 2.88 -7.46
CA MET A 192 -11.21 3.49 -8.27
C MET A 192 -12.01 2.44 -9.05
N ALA A 193 -11.43 1.32 -9.45
CA ALA A 193 -12.16 0.21 -10.04
C ALA A 193 -13.19 -0.39 -9.05
N VAL A 194 -12.80 -0.60 -7.79
CA VAL A 194 -13.73 -1.01 -6.72
C VAL A 194 -14.81 0.04 -6.50
N ALA A 195 -14.43 1.32 -6.40
CA ALA A 195 -15.37 2.43 -6.19
C ALA A 195 -16.39 2.53 -7.33
N ALA A 196 -15.97 2.35 -8.58
CA ALA A 196 -16.86 2.36 -9.76
C ALA A 196 -17.84 1.18 -9.74
N ALA A 197 -17.39 -0.02 -9.38
CA ALA A 197 -18.27 -1.19 -9.22
C ALA A 197 -19.32 -0.96 -8.13
N TRP A 198 -18.92 -0.42 -6.97
CA TRP A 198 -19.82 -0.14 -5.85
C TRP A 198 -20.77 1.04 -6.08
N GLN A 199 -20.46 1.92 -6.99
CA GLN A 199 -21.40 2.96 -7.42
C GLN A 199 -22.62 2.35 -8.15
N THR A 200 -22.43 1.21 -8.81
CA THR A 200 -23.48 0.50 -9.54
C THR A 200 -24.15 -0.55 -8.67
N ASP A 201 -23.35 -1.36 -7.96
CA ASP A 201 -23.82 -2.41 -7.05
C ASP A 201 -22.92 -2.44 -5.78
N PRO A 202 -23.37 -1.86 -4.66
CA PRO A 202 -22.59 -1.82 -3.41
C PRO A 202 -22.29 -3.21 -2.81
N ALA A 203 -23.00 -4.28 -3.25
CA ALA A 203 -22.76 -5.64 -2.79
C ALA A 203 -21.72 -6.39 -3.65
N HIS A 204 -21.37 -5.86 -4.83
CA HIS A 204 -20.46 -6.51 -5.76
C HIS A 204 -19.08 -6.72 -5.17
N GLY A 205 -18.68 -7.95 -4.92
CA GLY A 205 -17.39 -8.29 -4.32
C GLY A 205 -17.16 -7.74 -2.90
N ALA A 206 -18.22 -7.31 -2.20
CA ALA A 206 -18.10 -6.81 -0.84
C ALA A 206 -17.80 -7.95 0.16
N ASN A 207 -17.28 -7.55 1.33
CA ASN A 207 -16.94 -8.40 2.47
C ASN A 207 -15.87 -9.45 2.18
N ALA A 208 -14.83 -9.06 1.44
CA ALA A 208 -13.72 -9.92 1.09
C ALA A 208 -12.37 -9.19 1.09
N ALA A 209 -11.30 -9.98 1.16
CA ALA A 209 -9.94 -9.52 0.89
C ALA A 209 -9.57 -9.76 -0.58
N TYR A 210 -8.75 -8.88 -1.11
CA TYR A 210 -8.19 -8.89 -2.46
C TYR A 210 -6.72 -8.58 -2.41
N HIS A 211 -5.96 -9.17 -3.31
CA HIS A 211 -4.59 -8.80 -3.55
C HIS A 211 -4.50 -7.76 -4.68
N LEU A 212 -3.76 -6.68 -4.44
CA LEU A 212 -3.57 -5.59 -5.38
C LEU A 212 -2.09 -5.21 -5.42
N ALA A 213 -1.36 -5.77 -6.37
CA ALA A 213 0.07 -5.56 -6.55
C ALA A 213 0.44 -5.46 -8.03
N GLY A 214 1.59 -4.87 -8.33
CA GLY A 214 2.13 -4.79 -9.68
C GLY A 214 2.29 -6.18 -10.31
N THR A 215 2.00 -6.30 -11.60
CA THR A 215 2.13 -7.58 -12.30
C THR A 215 3.61 -7.93 -12.53
N GLY A 216 3.97 -9.16 -12.22
CA GLY A 216 5.35 -9.67 -12.26
C GLY A 216 6.02 -9.65 -10.89
N GLU A 217 7.07 -10.43 -10.77
CA GLU A 217 7.83 -10.60 -9.52
C GLU A 217 9.30 -10.23 -9.71
N THR A 218 9.98 -9.91 -8.63
CA THR A 218 11.42 -9.65 -8.58
C THR A 218 11.93 -9.77 -7.14
N HIS A 219 13.23 -9.57 -6.92
CA HIS A 219 13.80 -9.33 -5.59
C HIS A 219 14.38 -7.92 -5.49
N TRP A 220 14.66 -7.45 -4.26
CA TRP A 220 15.07 -6.05 -4.04
C TRP A 220 16.30 -5.64 -4.84
N ALA A 221 17.31 -6.52 -4.98
CA ALA A 221 18.53 -6.20 -5.74
C ALA A 221 18.22 -5.99 -7.23
N ASP A 222 17.38 -6.83 -7.86
CA ASP A 222 16.99 -6.63 -9.26
C ASP A 222 16.05 -5.43 -9.44
N PHE A 223 15.21 -5.15 -8.45
CA PHE A 223 14.42 -3.91 -8.48
C PHE A 223 15.35 -2.68 -8.43
N ALA A 224 16.40 -2.67 -7.59
CA ALA A 224 17.39 -1.61 -7.57
C ALA A 224 18.14 -1.46 -8.90
N ARG A 225 18.55 -2.58 -9.52
CA ARG A 225 19.17 -2.58 -10.85
C ARG A 225 18.25 -1.96 -11.92
N ALA A 226 16.97 -2.31 -11.89
CA ALA A 226 15.98 -1.75 -12.80
C ALA A 226 15.78 -0.25 -12.58
N ILE A 227 15.75 0.23 -11.32
CA ILE A 227 15.70 1.66 -10.98
C ILE A 227 16.88 2.40 -11.61
N PHE A 228 18.11 1.87 -11.46
CA PHE A 228 19.29 2.49 -12.03
C PHE A 228 19.34 2.41 -13.57
N ALA A 229 18.83 1.34 -14.17
CA ALA A 229 18.70 1.25 -15.61
C ALA A 229 17.73 2.32 -16.15
N GLU A 230 16.60 2.55 -15.47
CA GLU A 230 15.66 3.63 -15.83
C GLU A 230 16.24 5.02 -15.54
N SER A 231 17.01 5.18 -14.47
CA SER A 231 17.72 6.42 -14.14
C SER A 231 18.74 6.80 -15.22
N ALA A 232 19.56 5.82 -15.64
CA ALA A 232 20.57 6.03 -16.70
C ALA A 232 19.98 6.54 -18.01
N LYS A 233 18.81 6.00 -18.41
CA LYS A 233 18.10 6.46 -19.63
C LYS A 233 17.73 7.94 -19.59
N ARG A 234 17.58 8.50 -18.40
CA ARG A 234 17.18 9.89 -18.12
C ARG A 234 18.35 10.78 -17.66
N GLY A 235 19.59 10.27 -17.75
CA GLY A 235 20.79 11.01 -17.30
C GLY A 235 20.85 11.21 -15.80
N GLY A 236 20.11 10.43 -15.03
CA GLY A 236 20.08 10.49 -13.57
C GLY A 236 21.21 9.69 -12.89
N PRO A 237 21.25 9.71 -11.53
CA PRO A 237 22.29 9.01 -10.77
C PRO A 237 22.15 7.48 -10.89
N VAL A 238 23.30 6.79 -10.90
CA VAL A 238 23.41 5.34 -10.99
C VAL A 238 24.41 4.80 -9.97
N ALA A 239 24.22 3.55 -9.55
CA ALA A 239 25.17 2.83 -8.73
C ALA A 239 25.22 1.37 -9.14
N GLU A 240 26.35 0.72 -8.96
CA GLU A 240 26.50 -0.73 -9.11
C GLU A 240 25.77 -1.42 -7.93
N VAL A 241 25.00 -2.50 -8.22
CA VAL A 241 24.24 -3.24 -7.21
C VAL A 241 24.83 -4.61 -7.01
N THR A 242 25.37 -4.87 -5.81
CA THR A 242 25.75 -6.19 -5.34
C THR A 242 24.62 -6.78 -4.49
N GLY A 243 24.12 -7.96 -4.88
CA GLY A 243 23.13 -8.71 -4.10
C GLY A 243 23.77 -9.32 -2.85
N ILE A 244 23.05 -9.27 -1.74
CA ILE A 244 23.44 -9.90 -0.47
C ILE A 244 22.26 -10.67 0.13
N PRO A 245 22.49 -11.75 0.90
CA PRO A 245 21.40 -12.39 1.63
C PRO A 245 20.88 -11.50 2.76
N SER A 246 19.65 -11.71 3.18
CA SER A 246 19.01 -10.98 4.30
C SER A 246 19.81 -11.04 5.59
N SER A 247 20.54 -12.14 5.82
CA SER A 247 21.46 -12.29 6.97
C SER A 247 22.59 -11.25 6.98
N GLY A 248 22.94 -10.70 5.83
CA GLY A 248 23.94 -9.62 5.68
C GLY A 248 23.38 -8.21 5.92
N TYR A 249 22.06 -8.10 6.09
CA TYR A 249 21.38 -6.83 6.35
C TYR A 249 20.37 -6.97 7.50
N PRO A 250 20.85 -7.08 8.75
CA PRO A 250 20.00 -7.29 9.90
C PRO A 250 19.07 -6.09 10.11
N THR A 251 17.78 -6.36 10.34
CA THR A 251 16.74 -5.39 10.63
C THR A 251 16.00 -5.81 11.90
N ARG A 252 15.33 -4.85 12.60
CA ARG A 252 14.59 -5.17 13.82
C ARG A 252 13.39 -6.06 13.53
N ALA A 253 12.59 -5.69 12.53
CA ALA A 253 11.47 -6.51 12.10
C ALA A 253 11.94 -7.65 11.19
N THR A 254 11.42 -8.84 11.40
CA THR A 254 11.57 -9.96 10.48
C THR A 254 10.76 -9.70 9.22
N ARG A 255 11.41 -9.80 8.05
CA ARG A 255 10.75 -9.62 6.75
C ARG A 255 10.46 -10.97 6.11
N PRO A 256 9.26 -11.15 5.50
CA PRO A 256 8.95 -12.36 4.74
C PRO A 256 9.93 -12.57 3.59
N ALA A 257 10.40 -13.80 3.37
CA ALA A 257 11.20 -14.15 2.20
C ALA A 257 10.37 -14.10 0.90
N ASN A 258 9.06 -14.34 1.00
CA ASN A 258 8.12 -14.31 -0.11
C ASN A 258 6.93 -13.37 0.19
N SER A 259 6.89 -12.25 -0.52
CA SER A 259 5.85 -11.23 -0.52
C SER A 259 5.06 -11.19 -1.84
N ARG A 260 5.15 -12.22 -2.68
CA ARG A 260 4.46 -12.28 -3.97
C ARG A 260 2.97 -12.52 -3.76
N LEU A 261 2.13 -11.74 -4.42
CA LEU A 261 0.67 -11.79 -4.30
C LEU A 261 0.02 -12.24 -5.62
N ASP A 262 -0.87 -13.22 -5.56
CA ASP A 262 -1.76 -13.58 -6.68
C ASP A 262 -2.94 -12.61 -6.72
N CYS A 263 -2.99 -11.76 -7.74
CA CYS A 263 -4.02 -10.73 -7.90
C CYS A 263 -5.20 -11.20 -8.81
N SER A 264 -5.34 -12.49 -9.04
CA SER A 264 -6.36 -13.03 -9.94
C SER A 264 -7.78 -12.74 -9.46
N ARG A 265 -8.03 -12.75 -8.13
CA ARG A 265 -9.34 -12.43 -7.55
C ARG A 265 -9.75 -10.99 -7.87
N MET A 266 -8.85 -10.02 -7.69
CA MET A 266 -9.08 -8.62 -8.04
C MET A 266 -9.43 -8.46 -9.53
N ALA A 267 -8.69 -9.12 -10.41
CA ALA A 267 -8.94 -9.09 -11.84
C ALA A 267 -10.28 -9.71 -12.21
N ASN A 268 -10.65 -10.83 -11.60
CA ASN A 268 -11.90 -11.55 -11.92
C ASN A 268 -13.15 -10.83 -11.39
N VAL A 269 -13.04 -10.18 -10.23
CA VAL A 269 -14.21 -9.54 -9.57
C VAL A 269 -14.38 -8.10 -10.06
N PHE A 270 -13.31 -7.31 -10.07
CA PHE A 270 -13.39 -5.88 -10.39
C PHE A 270 -12.85 -5.52 -11.78
N GLY A 271 -12.42 -6.51 -12.57
CA GLY A 271 -11.88 -6.26 -13.91
C GLY A 271 -10.55 -5.51 -13.92
N TYR A 272 -9.90 -5.34 -12.77
CA TYR A 272 -8.66 -4.59 -12.64
C TYR A 272 -7.45 -5.50 -12.42
N ARG A 273 -6.43 -5.30 -13.25
CA ARG A 273 -5.10 -5.89 -13.11
C ARG A 273 -4.07 -4.77 -13.25
N ALA A 274 -3.23 -4.59 -12.24
CA ALA A 274 -2.16 -3.61 -12.31
C ALA A 274 -1.19 -3.94 -13.46
N PRO A 275 -0.61 -2.91 -14.12
CA PRO A 275 0.40 -3.08 -15.16
C PRO A 275 1.60 -3.91 -14.68
N ARG A 276 2.47 -4.31 -15.62
CA ARG A 276 3.77 -4.87 -15.25
C ARG A 276 4.56 -3.81 -14.49
N TRP A 277 5.17 -4.20 -13.36
CA TRP A 277 5.86 -3.26 -12.48
C TRP A 277 6.96 -2.45 -13.18
N GLN A 278 7.57 -3.00 -14.25
CA GLN A 278 8.55 -2.26 -15.05
C GLN A 278 7.94 -1.07 -15.79
N ALA A 279 6.72 -1.22 -16.30
CA ALA A 279 6.02 -0.12 -16.99
C ALA A 279 5.65 0.99 -15.98
N SER A 280 5.13 0.61 -14.83
CA SER A 280 4.80 1.55 -13.76
C SER A 280 6.04 2.22 -13.18
N LEU A 281 7.19 1.50 -13.12
CA LEU A 281 8.46 2.09 -12.73
C LEU A 281 8.89 3.18 -13.72
N ALA A 282 8.80 2.92 -15.02
CA ALA A 282 9.14 3.90 -16.04
C ALA A 282 8.28 5.18 -15.90
N GLU A 283 6.96 5.06 -15.71
CA GLU A 283 6.05 6.19 -15.47
C GLU A 283 6.47 7.01 -14.23
N VAL A 284 6.82 6.35 -13.14
CA VAL A 284 7.27 7.02 -11.91
C VAL A 284 8.63 7.69 -12.13
N MET A 285 9.53 7.07 -12.87
CA MET A 285 10.86 7.62 -13.16
C MET A 285 10.79 8.84 -14.07
N ASP A 286 9.85 8.90 -15.04
CA ASP A 286 9.59 10.09 -15.87
C ASP A 286 9.22 11.32 -15.02
N ARG A 287 8.58 11.08 -13.88
CA ARG A 287 8.18 12.16 -12.96
C ARG A 287 9.28 12.54 -11.98
N LEU A 288 10.14 11.60 -11.59
CA LEU A 288 11.24 11.85 -10.65
C LEU A 288 12.47 12.46 -11.35
N LEU A 289 12.71 12.07 -12.59
CA LEU A 289 13.81 12.49 -13.43
C LEU A 289 13.25 12.89 -14.80
N PRO A 290 12.56 14.04 -14.91
CA PRO A 290 12.05 14.48 -16.20
C PRO A 290 13.24 14.69 -17.14
N GLU A 291 13.11 14.26 -18.39
CA GLU A 291 14.09 14.55 -19.43
C GLU A 291 14.34 16.07 -19.42
N ASN A 292 15.60 16.48 -19.26
CA ASN A 292 15.94 17.88 -19.44
C ASN A 292 15.54 18.26 -20.86
N ALA A 293 14.49 19.08 -20.98
CA ALA A 293 14.14 19.68 -22.25
C ALA A 293 15.38 20.42 -22.78
N ALA A 294 16.03 19.84 -23.79
CA ALA A 294 17.20 20.38 -24.45
C ALA A 294 16.86 21.69 -25.16
#